data_d237a55b1fbda447e685a6484dca6370
#
_entry.id   d237a55b1fbda447e685a6484dca6370
#
_cell.length_a   1.000
_cell.length_b   1.000
_cell.length_c   1.000
_cell.angle_alpha   90.00
_cell.angle_beta   90.00
_cell.angle_gamma   90.00
#
_symmetry.space_group_name_H-M   'P 1'
#
loop_
_entity.id
_entity.type
_entity.pdbx_description
1 polymer ?
#
loop_
_entity_poly.entity_id
_entity_poly.type
_entity_poly.pdbx_seq_one_letter_code
_entity_poly.pdbx_strand_id
1 'polypeptide(L)'
;MIATESPPSPPAAVLAVFATQGFRKASMGDLAQAMGVTRQTLYNRFRTKDGVLDWAVATLAESHRLAALEALAAPGSPRNRLEGALFRWTGDLVPLLRSSPHGAEMMDRGMASFKRTAIDPNAAFEASLVDFLLEEGVSPNGEDARNLTFLLMVAVKGLLLKSGTAEDFRLGLGRALAAALFGRR
;
A
#
# COMPACT_ATOMS: atom_id res chain seq x y z
N MET A 1 -18.48 7.92 -21.83
CA MET A 1 -17.67 6.70 -21.98
C MET A 1 -17.35 6.25 -20.55
N ILE A 2 -18.07 5.25 -20.02
CA ILE A 2 -17.89 4.72 -18.67
C ILE A 2 -16.59 3.92 -18.75
N ALA A 3 -15.56 4.38 -18.02
CA ALA A 3 -14.34 3.60 -17.85
C ALA A 3 -14.74 2.26 -17.20
N THR A 4 -14.63 1.18 -17.93
CA THR A 4 -14.78 -0.18 -17.41
C THR A 4 -13.57 -0.41 -16.50
N GLU A 5 -13.76 -0.22 -15.18
CA GLU A 5 -12.75 -0.62 -14.22
C GLU A 5 -12.45 -2.11 -14.42
N SER A 6 -11.19 -2.42 -14.63
CA SER A 6 -10.75 -3.82 -14.69
C SER A 6 -11.12 -4.53 -13.40
N PRO A 7 -11.56 -5.80 -13.44
CA PRO A 7 -11.90 -6.53 -12.23
C PRO A 7 -10.71 -6.51 -11.24
N PRO A 8 -10.96 -6.38 -9.94
CA PRO A 8 -9.90 -6.33 -8.95
C PRO A 8 -9.03 -7.59 -9.00
N SER A 9 -7.73 -7.44 -8.78
CA SER A 9 -6.83 -8.59 -8.69
C SER A 9 -7.26 -9.55 -7.57
N PRO A 10 -6.99 -10.86 -7.66
CA PRO A 10 -7.41 -11.82 -6.65
C PRO A 10 -7.05 -11.45 -5.20
N PRO A 11 -5.85 -10.90 -4.89
CA PRO A 11 -5.55 -10.40 -3.54
C PRO A 11 -6.46 -9.24 -3.11
N ALA A 12 -6.68 -8.27 -3.99
CA ALA A 12 -7.57 -7.14 -3.69
C ALA A 12 -9.01 -7.58 -3.49
N ALA A 13 -9.52 -8.53 -4.29
CA ALA A 13 -10.85 -9.09 -4.15
C ALA A 13 -11.03 -9.81 -2.79
N VAL A 14 -10.04 -10.59 -2.36
CA VAL A 14 -10.02 -11.24 -1.03
C VAL A 14 -10.06 -10.21 0.10
N LEU A 15 -9.22 -9.19 0.02
CA LEU A 15 -9.18 -8.14 1.05
C LEU A 15 -10.49 -7.34 1.09
N ALA A 16 -11.14 -7.12 -0.06
CA ALA A 16 -12.45 -6.48 -0.12
C ALA A 16 -13.54 -7.31 0.57
N VAL A 17 -13.53 -8.65 0.45
CA VAL A 17 -14.45 -9.54 1.20
C VAL A 17 -14.25 -9.34 2.70
N PHE A 18 -13.02 -9.39 3.18
CA PHE A 18 -12.73 -9.19 4.60
C PHE A 18 -13.12 -7.78 5.08
N ALA A 19 -12.81 -6.76 4.29
CA ALA A 19 -13.11 -5.37 4.63
C ALA A 19 -14.63 -5.09 4.70
N THR A 20 -15.43 -5.80 3.89
CA THR A 20 -16.89 -5.64 3.83
C THR A 20 -17.61 -6.47 4.89
N GLN A 21 -17.24 -7.74 5.06
CA GLN A 21 -17.94 -8.70 5.92
C GLN A 21 -17.34 -8.80 7.34
N GLY A 22 -16.08 -8.37 7.51
CA GLY A 22 -15.25 -8.63 8.68
C GLY A 22 -14.60 -10.02 8.65
N PHE A 23 -13.39 -10.11 9.21
CA PHE A 23 -12.61 -11.36 9.17
C PHE A 23 -13.37 -12.55 9.78
N ARG A 24 -14.12 -12.33 10.87
CA ARG A 24 -14.82 -13.42 11.57
C ARG A 24 -15.93 -14.01 10.72
N LYS A 25 -16.75 -13.18 10.05
CA LYS A 25 -17.93 -13.59 9.27
C LYS A 25 -17.55 -14.13 7.89
N ALA A 26 -16.52 -13.61 7.25
CA ALA A 26 -16.06 -14.08 5.96
C ALA A 26 -15.73 -15.58 6.02
N SER A 27 -16.26 -16.36 5.09
CA SER A 27 -16.02 -17.79 5.00
C SER A 27 -14.99 -18.14 3.92
N MET A 28 -14.40 -19.34 4.00
CA MET A 28 -13.53 -19.86 2.92
C MET A 28 -14.28 -20.00 1.59
N GLY A 29 -15.62 -20.13 1.62
CA GLY A 29 -16.45 -20.14 0.41
C GLY A 29 -16.49 -18.76 -0.26
N ASP A 30 -16.72 -17.69 0.52
CA ASP A 30 -16.75 -16.32 0.00
C ASP A 30 -15.40 -15.93 -0.61
N LEU A 31 -14.30 -16.32 0.06
CA LEU A 31 -12.94 -16.07 -0.42
C LEU A 31 -12.63 -16.84 -1.71
N ALA A 32 -13.08 -18.11 -1.81
CA ALA A 32 -12.92 -18.92 -3.01
C ALA A 32 -13.69 -18.32 -4.19
N GLN A 33 -14.91 -17.84 -3.95
CA GLN A 33 -15.73 -17.15 -4.94
C GLN A 33 -15.04 -15.85 -5.41
N ALA A 34 -14.52 -15.05 -4.49
CA ALA A 34 -13.81 -13.81 -4.83
C ALA A 34 -12.53 -14.06 -5.65
N MET A 35 -11.88 -15.20 -5.46
CA MET A 35 -10.70 -15.61 -6.22
C MET A 35 -11.03 -16.34 -7.53
N GLY A 36 -12.29 -16.66 -7.81
CA GLY A 36 -12.69 -17.44 -8.98
C GLY A 36 -12.21 -18.90 -8.94
N VAL A 37 -12.03 -19.48 -7.73
CA VAL A 37 -11.56 -20.87 -7.55
C VAL A 37 -12.56 -21.68 -6.74
N THR A 38 -12.41 -23.02 -6.74
CA THR A 38 -13.24 -23.87 -5.88
C THR A 38 -12.81 -23.76 -4.41
N ARG A 39 -13.75 -23.99 -3.49
CA ARG A 39 -13.46 -24.06 -2.05
C ARG A 39 -12.37 -25.07 -1.73
N GLN A 40 -12.39 -26.24 -2.41
CA GLN A 40 -11.39 -27.28 -2.23
C GLN A 40 -10.00 -26.81 -2.66
N THR A 41 -9.90 -26.09 -3.79
CA THR A 41 -8.63 -25.48 -4.26
C THR A 41 -8.08 -24.52 -3.23
N LEU A 42 -8.95 -23.66 -2.65
CA LEU A 42 -8.53 -22.70 -1.65
C LEU A 42 -8.02 -23.37 -0.36
N TYR A 43 -8.72 -24.41 0.13
CA TYR A 43 -8.29 -25.19 1.30
C TYR A 43 -6.97 -25.93 1.07
N ASN A 44 -6.78 -26.50 -0.11
CA ASN A 44 -5.53 -27.18 -0.44
C ASN A 44 -4.34 -26.23 -0.44
N ARG A 45 -4.54 -24.97 -0.86
CA ARG A 45 -3.48 -23.95 -0.95
C ARG A 45 -3.17 -23.30 0.39
N PHE A 46 -4.18 -22.88 1.15
CA PHE A 46 -4.00 -21.99 2.29
C PHE A 46 -4.40 -22.58 3.65
N ARG A 47 -5.19 -23.64 3.67
CA ARG A 47 -5.71 -24.35 4.85
C ARG A 47 -6.57 -23.51 5.80
N THR A 48 -6.23 -22.24 6.03
CA THR A 48 -6.91 -21.36 6.98
C THR A 48 -7.20 -19.97 6.38
N LYS A 49 -8.14 -19.23 6.99
CA LYS A 49 -8.42 -17.83 6.61
C LYS A 49 -7.22 -16.92 6.86
N ASP A 50 -6.45 -17.16 7.92
CA ASP A 50 -5.22 -16.41 8.19
C ASP A 50 -4.19 -16.62 7.08
N GLY A 51 -4.03 -17.86 6.58
CA GLY A 51 -3.15 -18.13 5.45
C GLY A 51 -3.58 -17.43 4.16
N VAL A 52 -4.89 -17.32 3.91
CA VAL A 52 -5.41 -16.54 2.76
C VAL A 52 -5.13 -15.05 2.96
N LEU A 53 -5.34 -14.53 4.16
CA LEU A 53 -5.07 -13.13 4.50
C LEU A 53 -3.57 -12.80 4.35
N ASP A 54 -2.70 -13.63 4.91
CA ASP A 54 -1.24 -13.46 4.84
C ASP A 54 -0.75 -13.39 3.40
N TRP A 55 -1.24 -14.31 2.56
CA TRP A 55 -0.94 -14.29 1.14
C TRP A 55 -1.46 -13.02 0.44
N ALA A 56 -2.72 -12.63 0.70
CA ALA A 56 -3.33 -11.49 0.04
C ALA A 56 -2.61 -10.18 0.43
N VAL A 57 -2.28 -10.01 1.72
CA VAL A 57 -1.55 -8.84 2.22
C VAL A 57 -0.15 -8.77 1.64
N ALA A 58 0.60 -9.88 1.63
CA ALA A 58 1.96 -9.91 1.09
C ALA A 58 1.97 -9.63 -0.42
N THR A 59 1.05 -10.24 -1.17
CA THR A 59 0.96 -10.07 -2.63
C THR A 59 0.56 -8.64 -2.99
N LEU A 60 -0.39 -8.04 -2.25
CA LEU A 60 -0.80 -6.66 -2.49
C LEU A 60 0.33 -5.67 -2.15
N ALA A 61 1.03 -5.87 -1.03
CA ALA A 61 2.18 -5.06 -0.65
C ALA A 61 3.28 -5.08 -1.71
N GLU A 62 3.58 -6.25 -2.27
CA GLU A 62 4.56 -6.38 -3.36
C GLU A 62 4.07 -5.69 -4.65
N SER A 63 2.80 -5.81 -4.98
CA SER A 63 2.21 -5.10 -6.13
C SER A 63 2.33 -3.58 -5.98
N HIS A 64 2.05 -3.05 -4.77
CA HIS A 64 2.21 -1.62 -4.49
C HIS A 64 3.67 -1.18 -4.54
N ARG A 65 4.60 -2.03 -4.04
CA ARG A 65 6.03 -1.75 -4.12
C ARG A 65 6.49 -1.61 -5.57
N LEU A 66 6.11 -2.55 -6.43
CA LEU A 66 6.43 -2.50 -7.85
C LEU A 66 5.86 -1.26 -8.53
N ALA A 67 4.58 -0.95 -8.30
CA ALA A 67 3.95 0.26 -8.84
C ALA A 67 4.61 1.56 -8.33
N ALA A 68 5.07 1.57 -7.08
CA ALA A 68 5.83 2.70 -6.53
C ALA A 68 7.21 2.85 -7.19
N LEU A 69 7.93 1.75 -7.44
CA LEU A 69 9.20 1.77 -8.16
C LEU A 69 9.04 2.24 -9.62
N GLU A 70 8.00 1.79 -10.30
CA GLU A 70 7.66 2.28 -11.65
C GLU A 70 7.41 3.80 -11.62
N ALA A 71 6.73 4.33 -10.61
CA ALA A 71 6.52 5.77 -10.46
C ALA A 71 7.82 6.53 -10.18
N LEU A 72 8.77 5.96 -9.41
CA LEU A 72 10.12 6.55 -9.24
C LEU A 72 10.90 6.57 -10.55
N ALA A 73 10.73 5.59 -11.41
CA ALA A 73 11.42 5.51 -12.71
C ALA A 73 10.72 6.30 -13.84
N ALA A 74 9.52 6.82 -13.61
CA ALA A 74 8.73 7.53 -14.63
C ALA A 74 9.39 8.87 -15.05
N PRO A 75 9.12 9.37 -16.25
CA PRO A 75 9.58 10.70 -16.64
C PRO A 75 8.94 11.79 -15.77
N GLY A 76 9.70 12.86 -15.48
CA GLY A 76 9.18 14.01 -14.72
C GLY A 76 10.16 14.55 -13.70
N SER A 77 9.72 15.57 -12.96
CA SER A 77 10.54 16.12 -11.87
C SER A 77 10.69 15.12 -10.71
N PRO A 78 11.79 15.16 -9.95
CA PRO A 78 11.99 14.31 -8.79
C PRO A 78 10.81 14.39 -7.80
N ARG A 79 10.26 15.58 -7.60
CA ARG A 79 9.07 15.80 -6.76
C ARG A 79 7.85 15.03 -7.24
N ASN A 80 7.52 15.10 -8.55
CA ASN A 80 6.34 14.44 -9.10
C ASN A 80 6.49 12.90 -9.07
N ARG A 81 7.70 12.41 -9.34
CA ARG A 81 8.02 10.99 -9.27
C ARG A 81 7.90 10.47 -7.83
N LEU A 82 8.41 11.22 -6.86
CA LEU A 82 8.30 10.90 -5.44
C LEU A 82 6.85 10.91 -4.95
N GLU A 83 6.07 11.94 -5.36
CA GLU A 83 4.63 12.01 -5.06
C GLU A 83 3.87 10.81 -5.63
N GLY A 84 4.14 10.47 -6.88
CA GLY A 84 3.56 9.30 -7.53
C GLY A 84 3.90 8.00 -6.80
N ALA A 85 5.15 7.81 -6.44
CA ALA A 85 5.63 6.61 -5.74
C ALA A 85 4.99 6.45 -4.35
N LEU A 86 4.98 7.52 -3.55
CA LEU A 86 4.38 7.50 -2.21
C LEU A 86 2.85 7.31 -2.27
N PHE A 87 2.19 7.86 -3.30
CA PHE A 87 0.78 7.61 -3.54
C PHE A 87 0.51 6.15 -3.89
N ARG A 88 1.28 5.55 -4.82
CA ARG A 88 1.15 4.13 -5.19
C ARG A 88 1.47 3.20 -4.04
N TRP A 89 2.40 3.57 -3.18
CA TRP A 89 2.76 2.79 -2.01
C TRP A 89 1.63 2.71 -0.97
N THR A 90 0.92 3.79 -0.72
CA THR A 90 -0.02 3.89 0.41
C THR A 90 -1.40 4.43 0.02
N GLY A 91 -1.47 5.41 -0.88
CA GLY A 91 -2.72 6.12 -1.20
C GLY A 91 -3.78 5.24 -1.83
N ASP A 92 -3.37 4.25 -2.61
CA ASP A 92 -4.26 3.27 -3.25
C ASP A 92 -4.98 2.37 -2.22
N LEU A 93 -4.51 2.31 -0.96
CA LEU A 93 -5.17 1.59 0.13
C LEU A 93 -6.31 2.38 0.79
N VAL A 94 -6.37 3.70 0.60
CA VAL A 94 -7.35 4.55 1.28
C VAL A 94 -8.80 4.11 1.03
N PRO A 95 -9.25 3.84 -0.21
CA PRO A 95 -10.62 3.38 -0.44
C PRO A 95 -10.94 2.07 0.30
N LEU A 96 -10.02 1.10 0.26
CA LEU A 96 -10.20 -0.19 0.93
C LEU A 96 -10.33 -0.04 2.45
N LEU A 97 -9.47 0.77 3.05
CA LEU A 97 -9.35 0.86 4.50
C LEU A 97 -10.32 1.89 5.12
N ARG A 98 -10.71 2.94 4.38
CA ARG A 98 -11.51 4.04 4.93
C ARG A 98 -12.98 4.00 4.54
N SER A 99 -13.31 3.44 3.38
CA SER A 99 -14.69 3.34 2.91
C SER A 99 -15.36 2.00 3.27
N SER A 100 -14.63 1.06 3.86
CA SER A 100 -15.16 -0.26 4.21
C SER A 100 -15.55 -0.35 5.69
N PRO A 101 -16.66 -1.03 6.03
CA PRO A 101 -17.14 -1.17 7.41
C PRO A 101 -16.13 -1.75 8.39
N HIS A 102 -15.25 -2.62 7.92
CA HIS A 102 -14.20 -3.30 8.70
C HIS A 102 -12.78 -2.88 8.30
N GLY A 103 -12.62 -1.71 7.65
CA GLY A 103 -11.31 -1.25 7.17
C GLY A 103 -10.27 -1.10 8.29
N ALA A 104 -10.66 -0.57 9.45
CA ALA A 104 -9.76 -0.47 10.61
C ALA A 104 -9.30 -1.86 11.10
N GLU A 105 -10.22 -2.84 11.21
CA GLU A 105 -9.88 -4.23 11.53
C GLU A 105 -8.89 -4.80 10.52
N MET A 106 -9.09 -4.51 9.23
CA MET A 106 -8.20 -5.01 8.17
C MET A 106 -6.81 -4.40 8.23
N MET A 107 -6.70 -3.14 8.61
CA MET A 107 -5.40 -2.50 8.82
C MET A 107 -4.63 -3.17 9.97
N ASP A 108 -5.28 -3.39 11.11
CA ASP A 108 -4.66 -4.07 12.27
C ASP A 108 -4.24 -5.50 11.92
N ARG A 109 -5.09 -6.23 11.19
CA ARG A 109 -4.79 -7.60 10.75
C ARG A 109 -3.67 -7.66 9.72
N GLY A 110 -3.59 -6.69 8.81
CA GLY A 110 -2.49 -6.54 7.86
C GLY A 110 -1.16 -6.35 8.58
N MET A 111 -1.11 -5.45 9.56
CA MET A 111 0.08 -5.26 10.39
C MET A 111 0.46 -6.52 11.19
N ALA A 112 -0.53 -7.24 11.72
CA ALA A 112 -0.30 -8.50 12.42
C ALA A 112 0.20 -9.60 11.46
N SER A 113 -0.26 -9.61 10.20
CA SER A 113 0.20 -10.51 9.14
C SER A 113 1.70 -10.33 8.87
N PHE A 114 2.16 -9.09 8.68
CA PHE A 114 3.58 -8.81 8.47
C PHE A 114 4.45 -9.27 9.65
N LYS A 115 3.99 -9.06 10.89
CA LYS A 115 4.69 -9.56 12.08
C LYS A 115 4.75 -11.09 12.10
N ARG A 116 3.67 -11.77 11.74
CA ARG A 116 3.55 -13.24 11.73
C ARG A 116 4.45 -13.89 10.69
N THR A 117 4.54 -13.27 9.51
CA THR A 117 5.33 -13.76 8.38
C THR A 117 6.78 -13.27 8.41
N ALA A 118 7.15 -12.43 9.38
CA ALA A 118 8.46 -11.77 9.46
C ALA A 118 8.84 -10.99 8.19
N ILE A 119 7.84 -10.48 7.46
CA ILE A 119 8.03 -9.65 6.27
C ILE A 119 8.00 -8.18 6.70
N ASP A 120 9.03 -7.42 6.34
CA ASP A 120 8.99 -5.96 6.40
C ASP A 120 8.76 -5.39 5.00
N PRO A 121 7.52 -5.01 4.66
CA PRO A 121 7.23 -4.49 3.33
C PRO A 121 7.86 -3.12 3.09
N ASN A 122 8.22 -2.38 4.15
CA ASN A 122 8.76 -1.04 4.03
C ASN A 122 10.26 -1.04 3.72
N ALA A 123 11.05 -1.95 4.29
CA ALA A 123 12.50 -1.90 4.24
C ALA A 123 13.07 -1.80 2.81
N ALA A 124 12.55 -2.59 1.88
CA ALA A 124 13.00 -2.56 0.49
C ALA A 124 12.59 -1.27 -0.24
N PHE A 125 11.40 -0.74 0.05
CA PHE A 125 10.94 0.51 -0.55
C PHE A 125 11.66 1.71 0.04
N GLU A 126 11.91 1.74 1.35
CA GLU A 126 12.71 2.78 2.02
C GLU A 126 14.13 2.85 1.46
N ALA A 127 14.78 1.70 1.22
CA ALA A 127 16.09 1.67 0.56
C ALA A 127 16.03 2.32 -0.83
N SER A 128 15.02 1.97 -1.64
CA SER A 128 14.84 2.56 -2.98
C SER A 128 14.56 4.07 -2.92
N LEU A 129 13.86 4.57 -1.89
CA LEU A 129 13.66 6.01 -1.69
C LEU A 129 14.98 6.71 -1.34
N VAL A 130 15.80 6.12 -0.48
CA VAL A 130 17.13 6.67 -0.13
C VAL A 130 18.00 6.80 -1.38
N ASP A 131 18.09 5.72 -2.19
CA ASP A 131 18.86 5.73 -3.42
C ASP A 131 18.34 6.81 -4.40
N PHE A 132 17.02 6.87 -4.61
CA PHE A 132 16.38 7.88 -5.44
C PHE A 132 16.72 9.31 -5.00
N LEU A 133 16.62 9.60 -3.69
CA LEU A 133 16.88 10.95 -3.16
C LEU A 133 18.33 11.39 -3.34
N LEU A 134 19.28 10.44 -3.31
CA LEU A 134 20.69 10.68 -3.58
C LEU A 134 20.97 10.87 -5.08
N GLU A 135 20.46 9.98 -5.91
CA GLU A 135 20.66 9.99 -7.37
C GLU A 135 20.11 11.25 -8.02
N GLU A 136 18.93 11.71 -7.56
CA GLU A 136 18.28 12.93 -8.06
C GLU A 136 18.82 14.23 -7.42
N GLY A 137 19.79 14.13 -6.53
CA GLY A 137 20.39 15.28 -5.84
C GLY A 137 19.43 16.02 -4.90
N VAL A 138 18.32 15.38 -4.50
CA VAL A 138 17.35 15.93 -3.54
C VAL A 138 17.95 15.98 -2.13
N SER A 139 18.78 15.00 -1.81
CA SER A 139 19.52 14.91 -0.54
C SER A 139 21.02 14.99 -0.78
N PRO A 140 21.77 15.78 0.03
CA PRO A 140 23.20 15.97 -0.16
C PRO A 140 24.06 14.77 0.27
N ASN A 141 23.52 13.88 1.11
CA ASN A 141 24.23 12.72 1.64
C ASN A 141 23.25 11.65 2.16
N GLY A 142 23.78 10.46 2.46
CA GLY A 142 22.98 9.32 2.88
C GLY A 142 22.27 9.48 4.23
N GLU A 143 22.78 10.32 5.15
CA GLU A 143 22.10 10.58 6.42
C GLU A 143 20.85 11.44 6.19
N ASP A 144 20.97 12.51 5.42
CA ASP A 144 19.85 13.36 5.05
C ASP A 144 18.79 12.59 4.25
N ALA A 145 19.22 11.73 3.31
CA ALA A 145 18.31 10.88 2.54
C ALA A 145 17.52 9.92 3.44
N ARG A 146 18.16 9.27 4.41
CA ARG A 146 17.47 8.41 5.40
C ARG A 146 16.50 9.19 6.27
N ASN A 147 16.89 10.37 6.76
CA ASN A 147 16.04 11.23 7.59
C ASN A 147 14.81 11.71 6.81
N LEU A 148 15.00 12.11 5.55
CA LEU A 148 13.89 12.51 4.68
C LEU A 148 12.97 11.34 4.36
N THR A 149 13.52 10.17 4.04
CA THR A 149 12.75 8.94 3.83
C THR A 149 11.90 8.61 5.07
N PHE A 150 12.50 8.61 6.26
CA PHE A 150 11.77 8.38 7.51
C PHE A 150 10.61 9.36 7.68
N LEU A 151 10.85 10.66 7.49
CA LEU A 151 9.81 11.70 7.57
C LEU A 151 8.67 11.43 6.59
N LEU A 152 8.98 11.12 5.34
CA LEU A 152 7.99 10.82 4.31
C LEU A 152 7.17 9.58 4.63
N MET A 153 7.80 8.50 5.09
CA MET A 153 7.12 7.26 5.49
C MET A 153 6.18 7.48 6.70
N VAL A 154 6.59 8.30 7.67
CA VAL A 154 5.72 8.72 8.79
C VAL A 154 4.55 9.57 8.28
N ALA A 155 4.80 10.49 7.36
CA ALA A 155 3.78 11.35 6.79
C ALA A 155 2.71 10.55 6.02
N VAL A 156 3.11 9.62 5.14
CA VAL A 156 2.15 8.80 4.38
C VAL A 156 1.33 7.89 5.29
N LYS A 157 1.93 7.34 6.34
CA LYS A 157 1.21 6.56 7.35
C LYS A 157 0.20 7.42 8.12
N GLY A 158 0.58 8.62 8.52
CA GLY A 158 -0.32 9.57 9.16
C GLY A 158 -1.46 10.00 8.24
N LEU A 159 -1.18 10.23 6.96
CA LEU A 159 -2.19 10.55 5.95
C LEU A 159 -3.16 9.38 5.73
N LEU A 160 -2.68 8.14 5.66
CA LEU A 160 -3.55 6.96 5.54
C LEU A 160 -4.56 6.88 6.68
N LEU A 161 -4.14 7.21 7.91
CA LEU A 161 -5.01 7.22 9.08
C LEU A 161 -6.00 8.38 9.10
N LYS A 162 -5.63 9.53 8.52
CA LYS A 162 -6.38 10.78 8.60
C LYS A 162 -7.30 11.01 7.40
N SER A 163 -6.91 10.59 6.20
CA SER A 163 -7.64 10.87 4.96
C SER A 163 -8.92 10.05 4.86
N GLY A 164 -10.03 10.69 4.48
CA GLY A 164 -11.31 10.03 4.20
C GLY A 164 -11.36 9.46 2.79
N THR A 165 -10.67 10.11 1.85
CA THR A 165 -10.65 9.76 0.42
C THR A 165 -9.22 9.72 -0.13
N ALA A 166 -9.05 9.10 -1.30
CA ALA A 166 -7.77 9.11 -2.01
C ALA A 166 -7.37 10.54 -2.42
N GLU A 167 -8.33 11.41 -2.69
CA GLU A 167 -8.07 12.82 -3.01
C GLU A 167 -7.56 13.59 -1.79
N ASP A 168 -8.17 13.41 -0.60
CA ASP A 168 -7.65 14.00 0.64
C ASP A 168 -6.21 13.55 0.91
N PHE A 169 -5.92 12.27 0.66
CA PHE A 169 -4.57 11.73 0.80
C PHE A 169 -3.61 12.43 -0.15
N ARG A 170 -3.97 12.57 -1.44
CA ARG A 170 -3.14 13.24 -2.46
C ARG A 170 -2.86 14.70 -2.09
N LEU A 171 -3.89 15.44 -1.69
CA LEU A 171 -3.73 16.84 -1.25
C LEU A 171 -2.83 16.94 -0.02
N GLY A 172 -3.00 16.05 0.95
CA GLY A 172 -2.14 15.98 2.14
C GLY A 172 -0.70 15.64 1.80
N LEU A 173 -0.47 14.69 0.90
CA LEU A 173 0.85 14.30 0.42
C LEU A 173 1.56 15.46 -0.29
N GLY A 174 0.86 16.17 -1.19
CA GLY A 174 1.40 17.36 -1.87
C GLY A 174 1.87 18.44 -0.89
N ARG A 175 1.11 18.67 0.21
CA ARG A 175 1.50 19.61 1.29
C ARG A 175 2.71 19.11 2.07
N ALA A 176 2.76 17.82 2.43
CA ALA A 176 3.88 17.23 3.14
C ALA A 176 5.17 17.32 2.31
N LEU A 177 5.10 16.98 1.02
CA LEU A 177 6.24 17.10 0.11
C LEU A 177 6.67 18.56 -0.08
N ALA A 178 5.73 19.51 -0.19
CA ALA A 178 6.08 20.93 -0.30
C ALA A 178 6.88 21.41 0.92
N ALA A 179 6.49 20.98 2.12
CA ALA A 179 7.19 21.34 3.35
C ALA A 179 8.55 20.61 3.47
N ALA A 180 8.58 19.30 3.18
CA ALA A 180 9.78 18.48 3.33
C ALA A 180 10.88 18.81 2.30
N LEU A 181 10.48 19.26 1.11
CA LEU A 181 11.40 19.59 0.00
C LEU A 181 11.66 21.12 -0.09
N PHE A 182 11.17 21.92 0.86
CA PHE A 182 11.40 23.37 0.85
C PHE A 182 12.89 23.69 0.92
N GLY A 183 13.39 24.47 -0.07
CA GLY A 183 14.80 24.83 -0.17
C GLY A 183 15.73 23.72 -0.71
N ARG A 184 15.20 22.53 -1.04
CA ARG A 184 15.93 21.47 -1.73
C ARG A 184 15.80 21.63 -3.24
N ARG A 185 16.84 21.27 -3.99
CA ARG A 185 16.87 21.36 -5.46
C ARG A 185 16.41 20.07 -6.09
#